data_b908c80ad114f9b9ccc93c97e82aa2ef
#
_entry.id   b908c80ad114f9b9ccc93c97e82aa2ef
#
_cell.length_a   1.000
_cell.length_b   1.000
_cell.length_c   1.000
_cell.angle_alpha   90.00
_cell.angle_beta   90.00
_cell.angle_gamma   90.00
#
_symmetry.space_group_name_H-M   'P 1'
#
loop_
_entity.id
_entity.type
_entity.pdbx_description
1 polymer ?
#
loop_
_entity_poly.entity_id
_entity_poly.type
_entity_poly.pdbx_seq_one_letter_code
_entity_poly.pdbx_strand_id
1 'polypeptide(L)'
;MKISLIISTYNRPEALRLSLMSAKVQTRIPDEVIIADDGSKENTRELIKNFAKDFPCPILHAWQEDKGFRLAESRNNALRMAHGDYIVFIDGDIIMERHFIADHERLAEKGYFVIGSRASLKNKLTLKLIKEKKINISFYTKGVRRKENALWLPFLTFCTKNLYRKRRFYGRGANMAMWFEDLRKVNGFDQELIGYGYEDFDLFNRLFNIGLKRKYAKFQAIEYHLFHERDSICSENERHFLKDMKRKRCKKGLKEIE
;
A
#
# COMPACT_ATOMS: atom_id res chain seq x y z
N MET A 1 5.00 8.83 17.22
CA MET A 1 4.03 8.58 16.13
C MET A 1 3.80 7.07 16.05
N LYS A 2 2.56 6.61 16.12
CA LYS A 2 2.18 5.22 15.91
C LYS A 2 1.91 4.97 14.43
N ILE A 3 2.39 3.85 13.90
CA ILE A 3 2.29 3.48 12.47
C ILE A 3 1.45 2.21 12.34
N SER A 4 0.35 2.29 11.58
CA SER A 4 -0.40 1.13 11.13
C SER A 4 0.05 0.77 9.71
N LEU A 5 0.51 -0.48 9.51
CA LEU A 5 0.77 -1.04 8.19
C LEU A 5 -0.47 -1.79 7.70
N ILE A 6 -1.10 -1.31 6.64
CA ILE A 6 -2.24 -1.97 5.99
C ILE A 6 -1.76 -2.73 4.76
N ILE A 7 -2.04 -4.04 4.73
CA ILE A 7 -1.67 -4.95 3.64
C ILE A 7 -2.93 -5.46 2.97
N SER A 8 -3.16 -5.08 1.70
CA SER A 8 -4.33 -5.53 0.94
C SER A 8 -4.10 -6.92 0.35
N THR A 9 -5.06 -7.84 0.47
CA THR A 9 -4.92 -9.20 -0.07
C THR A 9 -6.24 -9.75 -0.63
N TYR A 10 -6.12 -10.66 -1.60
CA TYR A 10 -7.21 -11.49 -2.09
C TYR A 10 -6.67 -12.80 -2.66
N ASN A 11 -6.99 -13.93 -2.05
CA ASN A 11 -6.70 -15.29 -2.51
C ASN A 11 -5.26 -15.59 -2.97
N ARG A 12 -4.24 -14.91 -2.36
CA ARG A 12 -2.80 -15.10 -2.67
C ARG A 12 -1.96 -15.32 -1.40
N PRO A 13 -2.22 -16.39 -0.63
CA PRO A 13 -1.55 -16.60 0.67
C PRO A 13 -0.03 -16.76 0.54
N GLU A 14 0.50 -17.30 -0.55
CA GLU A 14 1.94 -17.46 -0.76
C GLU A 14 2.64 -16.11 -0.93
N ALA A 15 2.01 -15.17 -1.63
CA ALA A 15 2.51 -13.81 -1.79
C ALA A 15 2.42 -13.04 -0.46
N LEU A 16 1.25 -13.10 0.21
CA LEU A 16 1.04 -12.48 1.52
C LEU A 16 2.04 -12.98 2.56
N ARG A 17 2.42 -14.27 2.52
CA ARG A 17 3.49 -14.83 3.36
C ARG A 17 4.79 -14.05 3.24
N LEU A 18 5.23 -13.74 2.03
CA LEU A 18 6.47 -12.99 1.80
C LEU A 18 6.34 -11.54 2.27
N SER A 19 5.19 -10.92 2.10
CA SER A 19 4.89 -9.59 2.61
C SER A 19 4.98 -9.55 4.15
N LEU A 20 4.34 -10.50 4.83
CA LEU A 20 4.40 -10.62 6.30
C LEU A 20 5.80 -10.93 6.80
N MET A 21 6.54 -11.83 6.12
CA MET A 21 7.95 -12.11 6.46
C MET A 21 8.80 -10.84 6.36
N SER A 22 8.58 -10.01 5.34
CA SER A 22 9.32 -8.76 5.17
C SER A 22 8.92 -7.69 6.21
N ALA A 23 7.66 -7.69 6.66
CA ALA A 23 7.19 -6.82 7.73
C ALA A 23 7.81 -7.20 9.09
N LYS A 24 7.99 -8.49 9.35
CA LYS A 24 8.56 -9.03 10.60
C LYS A 24 10.02 -8.64 10.83
N VAL A 25 10.78 -8.34 9.76
CA VAL A 25 12.22 -8.04 9.82
C VAL A 25 12.57 -6.57 9.54
N GLN A 26 11.60 -5.69 9.63
CA GLN A 26 11.82 -4.26 9.47
C GLN A 26 12.73 -3.70 10.57
N THR A 27 13.60 -2.75 10.26
CA THR A 27 14.44 -2.04 11.25
C THR A 27 13.62 -1.19 12.21
N ARG A 28 12.44 -0.74 11.78
CA ARG A 28 11.37 -0.14 12.56
C ARG A 28 10.14 -1.02 12.37
N ILE A 29 9.79 -1.81 13.36
CA ILE A 29 8.57 -2.63 13.35
C ILE A 29 7.34 -1.69 13.37
N PRO A 30 6.31 -1.87 12.51
CA PRO A 30 5.08 -1.10 12.65
C PRO A 30 4.43 -1.37 14.01
N ASP A 31 3.62 -0.43 14.51
CA ASP A 31 2.95 -0.62 15.81
C ASP A 31 1.81 -1.63 15.71
N GLU A 32 1.27 -1.83 14.53
CA GLU A 32 0.32 -2.88 14.17
C GLU A 32 0.34 -3.17 12.67
N VAL A 33 -0.07 -4.37 12.30
CA VAL A 33 -0.34 -4.78 10.91
C VAL A 33 -1.81 -5.10 10.78
N ILE A 34 -2.46 -4.57 9.74
CA ILE A 34 -3.88 -4.83 9.46
C ILE A 34 -3.99 -5.41 8.06
N ILE A 35 -4.53 -6.61 7.96
CA ILE A 35 -4.75 -7.27 6.67
C ILE A 35 -6.12 -6.86 6.15
N ALA A 36 -6.13 -6.06 5.09
CA ALA A 36 -7.31 -5.68 4.33
C ALA A 36 -7.63 -6.80 3.33
N ASP A 37 -8.53 -7.70 3.70
CA ASP A 37 -8.81 -8.93 2.96
C ASP A 37 -10.15 -8.82 2.23
N ASP A 38 -10.10 -8.84 0.90
CA ASP A 38 -11.25 -8.66 -0.01
C ASP A 38 -12.01 -9.97 -0.28
N GLY A 39 -12.12 -10.85 0.73
CA GLY A 39 -12.92 -12.08 0.66
C GLY A 39 -12.10 -13.33 0.36
N SER A 40 -10.85 -13.40 0.85
CA SER A 40 -10.04 -14.61 0.69
C SER A 40 -10.61 -15.82 1.40
N LYS A 41 -10.23 -17.00 0.90
CA LYS A 41 -10.58 -18.31 1.44
C LYS A 41 -9.82 -18.63 2.73
N GLU A 42 -10.21 -19.73 3.39
CA GLU A 42 -9.72 -20.14 4.72
C GLU A 42 -8.18 -20.28 4.80
N ASN A 43 -7.53 -20.74 3.72
CA ASN A 43 -6.06 -20.85 3.69
C ASN A 43 -5.31 -19.52 3.96
N THR A 44 -5.89 -18.38 3.54
CA THR A 44 -5.37 -17.06 3.86
C THR A 44 -5.58 -16.73 5.34
N ARG A 45 -6.77 -17.02 5.88
CA ARG A 45 -7.09 -16.83 7.30
C ARG A 45 -6.16 -17.63 8.20
N GLU A 46 -5.94 -18.91 7.89
CA GLU A 46 -5.01 -19.77 8.62
C GLU A 46 -3.57 -19.24 8.58
N LEU A 47 -3.13 -18.76 7.43
CA LEU A 47 -1.82 -18.11 7.30
C LEU A 47 -1.70 -16.93 8.27
N ILE A 48 -2.68 -16.03 8.28
CA ILE A 48 -2.69 -14.83 9.12
C ILE A 48 -2.68 -15.23 10.59
N LYS A 49 -3.54 -16.17 11.01
CA LYS A 49 -3.57 -16.70 12.38
C LYS A 49 -2.22 -17.28 12.82
N ASN A 50 -1.54 -17.98 11.91
CA ASN A 50 -0.23 -18.57 12.23
C ASN A 50 0.85 -17.48 12.39
N PHE A 51 0.85 -16.45 11.55
CA PHE A 51 1.77 -15.31 11.73
C PHE A 51 1.51 -14.52 13.00
N ALA A 52 0.25 -14.33 13.39
CA ALA A 52 -0.12 -13.56 14.58
C ALA A 52 0.41 -14.16 15.90
N LYS A 53 0.74 -15.46 15.95
CA LYS A 53 1.24 -16.14 17.16
C LYS A 53 2.61 -15.63 17.64
N ASP A 54 3.49 -15.24 16.72
CA ASP A 54 4.89 -14.89 17.00
C ASP A 54 5.35 -13.62 16.27
N PHE A 55 4.40 -12.78 15.83
CA PHE A 55 4.69 -11.52 15.16
C PHE A 55 5.07 -10.44 16.19
N PRO A 56 6.05 -9.55 15.89
CA PRO A 56 6.54 -8.56 16.85
C PRO A 56 5.57 -7.44 17.20
N CYS A 57 4.42 -7.37 16.54
CA CYS A 57 3.33 -6.45 16.85
C CYS A 57 1.97 -7.12 16.55
N PRO A 58 0.84 -6.58 17.02
CA PRO A 58 -0.48 -7.12 16.71
C PRO A 58 -0.73 -7.24 15.20
N ILE A 59 -1.32 -8.37 14.76
CA ILE A 59 -1.89 -8.53 13.43
C ILE A 59 -3.42 -8.57 13.56
N LEU A 60 -4.09 -7.64 12.90
CA LEU A 60 -5.54 -7.58 12.80
C LEU A 60 -5.97 -8.05 11.40
N HIS A 61 -7.13 -8.69 11.30
CA HIS A 61 -7.67 -9.21 10.05
C HIS A 61 -9.03 -8.58 9.74
N ALA A 62 -9.05 -7.62 8.83
CA ALA A 62 -10.24 -6.96 8.32
C ALA A 62 -10.72 -7.72 7.07
N TRP A 63 -11.46 -8.80 7.29
CA TRP A 63 -12.05 -9.61 6.23
C TRP A 63 -13.44 -9.11 5.86
N GLN A 64 -13.79 -9.17 4.58
CA GLN A 64 -15.14 -8.95 4.07
C GLN A 64 -15.56 -10.12 3.16
N GLU A 65 -16.86 -10.28 2.96
CA GLU A 65 -17.41 -11.29 2.06
C GLU A 65 -16.95 -11.05 0.61
N ASP A 66 -16.61 -12.14 -0.11
CA ASP A 66 -16.26 -12.06 -1.54
C ASP A 66 -17.50 -11.70 -2.39
N LYS A 67 -17.54 -10.48 -2.85
CA LYS A 67 -18.55 -9.92 -3.76
C LYS A 67 -17.90 -9.25 -4.97
N GLY A 68 -16.81 -9.84 -5.47
CA GLY A 68 -15.98 -9.28 -6.52
C GLY A 68 -14.93 -8.29 -6.00
N PHE A 69 -14.23 -7.62 -6.90
CA PHE A 69 -13.09 -6.75 -6.57
C PHE A 69 -13.56 -5.46 -5.89
N ARG A 70 -13.38 -5.35 -4.56
CA ARG A 70 -13.81 -4.21 -3.73
C ARG A 70 -12.67 -3.69 -2.84
N LEU A 71 -11.51 -3.46 -3.45
CA LEU A 71 -10.30 -3.03 -2.75
C LEU A 71 -10.49 -1.75 -1.91
N ALA A 72 -11.25 -0.78 -2.42
CA ALA A 72 -11.54 0.47 -1.70
C ALA A 72 -12.29 0.20 -0.38
N GLU A 73 -13.29 -0.67 -0.41
CA GLU A 73 -14.04 -1.07 0.79
C GLU A 73 -13.17 -1.86 1.76
N SER A 74 -12.41 -2.83 1.27
CA SER A 74 -11.48 -3.62 2.09
C SER A 74 -10.45 -2.73 2.82
N ARG A 75 -9.85 -1.76 2.12
CA ARG A 75 -8.94 -0.78 2.74
C ARG A 75 -9.64 0.10 3.78
N ASN A 76 -10.88 0.51 3.54
CA ASN A 76 -11.66 1.28 4.53
C ASN A 76 -12.02 0.43 5.76
N ASN A 77 -12.31 -0.87 5.59
CA ASN A 77 -12.54 -1.78 6.71
C ASN A 77 -11.29 -1.90 7.59
N ALA A 78 -10.11 -2.02 6.96
CA ALA A 78 -8.85 -2.00 7.69
C ALA A 78 -8.60 -0.64 8.39
N LEU A 79 -8.90 0.48 7.74
CA LEU A 79 -8.79 1.82 8.34
C LEU A 79 -9.68 2.00 9.57
N ARG A 80 -10.88 1.38 9.61
CA ARG A 80 -11.77 1.44 10.79
C ARG A 80 -11.18 0.71 12.00
N MET A 81 -10.28 -0.24 11.78
CA MET A 81 -9.57 -0.99 12.83
C MET A 81 -8.23 -0.34 13.21
N ALA A 82 -7.76 0.66 12.46
CA ALA A 82 -6.44 1.25 12.66
C ALA A 82 -6.41 2.19 13.87
N HIS A 83 -5.33 2.06 14.68
CA HIS A 83 -5.05 2.88 15.84
C HIS A 83 -3.84 3.80 15.65
N GLY A 84 -3.12 3.67 14.54
CA GLY A 84 -1.96 4.49 14.23
C GLY A 84 -2.31 5.91 13.81
N ASP A 85 -1.41 6.84 14.09
CA ASP A 85 -1.49 8.24 13.64
C ASP A 85 -1.17 8.36 12.14
N TYR A 86 -0.29 7.47 11.67
CA TYR A 86 0.23 7.43 10.31
C TYR A 86 -0.03 6.07 9.69
N ILE A 87 -0.61 6.06 8.51
CA ILE A 87 -1.03 4.83 7.82
C ILE A 87 -0.10 4.60 6.63
N VAL A 88 0.44 3.39 6.55
CA VAL A 88 1.24 2.91 5.42
C VAL A 88 0.46 1.81 4.72
N PHE A 89 0.27 1.94 3.40
CA PHE A 89 -0.43 0.95 2.59
C PHE A 89 0.54 0.24 1.67
N ILE A 90 0.39 -1.09 1.60
CA ILE A 90 1.02 -1.94 0.58
C ILE A 90 0.02 -2.98 0.06
N ASP A 91 0.32 -3.56 -1.10
CA ASP A 91 -0.38 -4.74 -1.58
C ASP A 91 0.24 -6.02 -1.01
N GLY A 92 -0.53 -7.11 -0.94
CA GLY A 92 -0.12 -8.39 -0.36
C GLY A 92 0.91 -9.18 -1.19
N ASP A 93 1.37 -8.61 -2.29
CA ASP A 93 2.42 -9.15 -3.15
C ASP A 93 3.68 -8.28 -3.19
N ILE A 94 3.90 -7.55 -2.11
CA ILE A 94 5.06 -6.68 -1.91
C ILE A 94 6.04 -7.32 -0.92
N ILE A 95 7.31 -7.38 -1.27
CA ILE A 95 8.41 -7.60 -0.33
C ILE A 95 9.02 -6.23 -0.03
N MET A 96 8.96 -5.81 1.22
CA MET A 96 9.53 -4.53 1.67
C MET A 96 11.04 -4.65 1.85
N GLU A 97 11.78 -3.63 1.47
CA GLU A 97 13.16 -3.46 1.88
C GLU A 97 13.22 -3.23 3.41
N ARG A 98 14.29 -3.65 4.07
CA ARG A 98 14.39 -3.67 5.55
C ARG A 98 14.18 -2.31 6.24
N HIS A 99 14.40 -1.20 5.56
CA HIS A 99 14.23 0.15 6.09
C HIS A 99 12.89 0.80 5.70
N PHE A 100 12.00 0.05 5.04
CA PHE A 100 10.77 0.59 4.43
C PHE A 100 9.90 1.38 5.42
N ILE A 101 9.62 0.82 6.59
CA ILE A 101 8.81 1.50 7.63
C ILE A 101 9.57 2.69 8.24
N ALA A 102 10.86 2.53 8.53
CA ALA A 102 11.71 3.62 9.03
C ALA A 102 11.82 4.78 8.05
N ASP A 103 11.83 4.49 6.75
CA ASP A 103 11.87 5.50 5.70
C ASP A 103 10.56 6.26 5.62
N HIS A 104 9.40 5.57 5.70
CA HIS A 104 8.10 6.23 5.76
C HIS A 104 7.97 7.09 7.01
N GLU A 105 8.43 6.63 8.17
CA GLU A 105 8.46 7.41 9.41
C GLU A 105 9.30 8.68 9.27
N ARG A 106 10.50 8.58 8.69
CA ARG A 106 11.40 9.72 8.45
C ARG A 106 10.82 10.75 7.48
N LEU A 107 10.04 10.29 6.50
CA LEU A 107 9.42 11.14 5.48
C LEU A 107 8.09 11.74 5.91
N ALA A 108 7.50 11.25 7.01
CA ALA A 108 6.22 11.72 7.52
C ALA A 108 6.31 13.22 7.90
N GLU A 109 5.48 14.02 7.28
CA GLU A 109 5.37 15.47 7.52
C GLU A 109 3.93 15.90 7.35
N LYS A 110 3.43 16.76 8.26
CA LYS A 110 2.07 17.30 8.17
C LYS A 110 1.91 18.12 6.88
N GLY A 111 0.77 17.97 6.22
CA GLY A 111 0.51 18.58 4.92
C GLY A 111 1.08 17.83 3.72
N TYR A 112 1.67 16.64 3.96
CA TYR A 112 2.20 15.79 2.89
C TYR A 112 1.70 14.34 3.01
N PHE A 113 1.55 13.71 1.84
CA PHE A 113 1.50 12.25 1.71
C PHE A 113 2.72 11.74 0.95
N VAL A 114 3.13 10.52 1.20
CA VAL A 114 4.35 9.91 0.65
C VAL A 114 4.00 8.82 -0.34
N ILE A 115 4.69 8.78 -1.47
CA ILE A 115 4.69 7.65 -2.41
C ILE A 115 6.10 7.08 -2.46
N GLY A 116 6.24 5.79 -2.18
CA GLY A 116 7.52 5.11 -2.13
C GLY A 116 8.07 4.66 -3.49
N SER A 117 9.24 4.04 -3.44
CA SER A 117 9.98 3.56 -4.60
C SER A 117 9.62 2.11 -4.91
N ARG A 118 9.31 1.78 -6.18
CA ARG A 118 8.88 0.43 -6.59
C ARG A 118 9.80 -0.17 -7.64
N ALA A 119 10.46 -1.28 -7.30
CA ALA A 119 11.08 -2.21 -8.21
C ALA A 119 10.13 -3.37 -8.51
N SER A 120 10.19 -3.94 -9.71
CA SER A 120 9.34 -5.07 -10.09
C SER A 120 10.18 -6.32 -10.28
N LEU A 121 9.63 -7.50 -10.00
CA LEU A 121 10.31 -8.77 -10.18
C LEU A 121 9.86 -9.47 -11.48
N LYS A 122 10.77 -10.23 -12.09
CA LYS A 122 10.43 -11.14 -13.19
C LYS A 122 9.73 -12.38 -12.63
N ASN A 123 8.87 -13.02 -13.45
CA ASN A 123 8.13 -14.22 -13.05
C ASN A 123 9.03 -15.32 -12.48
N LYS A 124 10.12 -15.67 -13.16
CA LYS A 124 11.06 -16.71 -12.69
C LYS A 124 11.61 -16.42 -11.28
N LEU A 125 11.92 -15.16 -10.97
CA LEU A 125 12.39 -14.77 -9.63
C LEU A 125 11.25 -14.85 -8.61
N THR A 126 10.06 -14.39 -8.94
CA THR A 126 8.87 -14.48 -8.10
C THR A 126 8.58 -15.91 -7.68
N LEU A 127 8.50 -16.84 -8.65
CA LEU A 127 8.24 -18.26 -8.38
C LEU A 127 9.33 -18.87 -7.48
N LYS A 128 10.61 -18.51 -7.71
CA LYS A 128 11.71 -18.96 -6.86
C LYS A 128 11.55 -18.48 -5.42
N LEU A 129 11.26 -17.18 -5.20
CA LEU A 129 11.10 -16.61 -3.86
C LEU A 129 9.93 -17.22 -3.11
N ILE A 130 8.80 -17.45 -3.78
CA ILE A 130 7.62 -18.11 -3.22
C ILE A 130 7.97 -19.55 -2.80
N LYS A 131 8.59 -20.33 -3.70
CA LYS A 131 8.98 -21.72 -3.42
C LYS A 131 9.96 -21.83 -2.25
N GLU A 132 10.98 -20.97 -2.24
CA GLU A 132 12.03 -21.00 -1.22
C GLU A 132 11.66 -20.24 0.06
N LYS A 133 10.51 -19.53 0.07
CA LYS A 133 10.06 -18.65 1.17
C LYS A 133 11.16 -17.66 1.57
N LYS A 134 11.79 -17.01 0.59
CA LYS A 134 12.87 -16.06 0.79
C LYS A 134 12.46 -14.64 0.46
N ILE A 135 12.94 -13.69 1.25
CA ILE A 135 12.69 -12.25 1.10
C ILE A 135 13.96 -11.45 0.82
N ASN A 136 15.14 -12.09 0.82
CA ASN A 136 16.42 -11.41 0.62
C ASN A 136 16.57 -11.03 -0.86
N ILE A 137 16.27 -9.77 -1.17
CA ILE A 137 16.38 -9.18 -2.49
C ILE A 137 17.21 -7.91 -2.38
N SER A 138 18.07 -7.68 -3.37
CA SER A 138 18.85 -6.46 -3.48
C SER A 138 18.85 -5.93 -4.91
N PHE A 139 19.38 -4.75 -5.10
CA PHE A 139 19.66 -4.15 -6.39
C PHE A 139 20.42 -5.11 -7.35
N TYR A 140 21.35 -5.94 -6.82
CA TYR A 140 22.15 -6.88 -7.62
C TYR A 140 21.39 -8.15 -8.00
N THR A 141 20.26 -8.45 -7.36
CA THR A 141 19.53 -9.70 -7.59
C THR A 141 19.09 -9.83 -9.05
N LYS A 142 19.52 -10.93 -9.70
CA LYS A 142 19.10 -11.24 -11.09
C LYS A 142 17.60 -11.46 -11.16
N GLY A 143 16.91 -10.69 -12.03
CA GLY A 143 15.47 -10.74 -12.19
C GLY A 143 14.73 -9.56 -11.57
N VAL A 144 15.41 -8.66 -10.87
CA VAL A 144 14.87 -7.34 -10.49
C VAL A 144 14.82 -6.44 -11.73
N ARG A 145 13.67 -5.82 -11.97
CA ARG A 145 13.44 -4.81 -13.02
C ARG A 145 13.35 -3.42 -12.38
N ARG A 146 13.68 -2.37 -13.13
CA ARG A 146 13.77 -0.99 -12.62
C ARG A 146 14.71 -0.90 -11.41
N LYS A 147 15.90 -1.43 -11.58
CA LYS A 147 16.93 -1.52 -10.55
C LYS A 147 17.24 -0.17 -9.88
N GLU A 148 17.12 0.91 -10.63
CA GLU A 148 17.27 2.28 -10.13
C GLU A 148 16.28 2.63 -9.01
N ASN A 149 15.17 1.90 -8.90
CA ASN A 149 14.19 2.03 -7.80
C ASN A 149 14.51 1.11 -6.61
N ALA A 150 15.47 0.20 -6.75
CA ALA A 150 15.92 -0.71 -5.71
C ALA A 150 17.19 -0.22 -4.99
N LEU A 151 17.69 0.96 -5.35
CA LEU A 151 18.84 1.58 -4.69
C LEU A 151 18.39 2.31 -3.44
N TRP A 152 18.93 1.90 -2.28
CA TRP A 152 18.69 2.58 -1.03
C TRP A 152 19.80 3.61 -0.76
N LEU A 153 19.51 4.87 -1.00
CA LEU A 153 20.41 6.03 -0.90
C LEU A 153 19.65 7.21 -0.27
N PRO A 154 19.32 7.13 1.03
CA PRO A 154 18.40 8.06 1.68
C PRO A 154 18.85 9.52 1.62
N PHE A 155 20.16 9.80 1.58
CA PHE A 155 20.69 11.14 1.45
C PHE A 155 20.35 11.82 0.11
N LEU A 156 20.17 11.04 -0.97
CA LEU A 156 19.76 11.58 -2.28
C LEU A 156 18.27 11.94 -2.35
N THR A 157 17.45 11.45 -1.43
CA THR A 157 16.01 11.76 -1.43
C THR A 157 15.77 13.24 -1.18
N PHE A 158 16.68 13.93 -0.48
CA PHE A 158 16.59 15.40 -0.34
C PHE A 158 16.51 16.10 -1.70
N CYS A 159 17.30 15.67 -2.67
CA CYS A 159 17.28 16.22 -4.04
C CYS A 159 16.06 15.78 -4.85
N THR A 160 15.48 14.62 -4.53
CA THR A 160 14.44 13.99 -5.36
C THR A 160 13.02 14.09 -4.77
N LYS A 161 12.86 14.48 -3.51
CA LYS A 161 11.56 14.55 -2.81
C LYS A 161 10.48 15.38 -3.51
N ASN A 162 10.90 16.37 -4.31
CA ASN A 162 10.01 17.22 -5.09
C ASN A 162 9.78 16.73 -6.53
N LEU A 163 10.44 15.64 -6.96
CA LEU A 163 10.18 15.03 -8.25
C LEU A 163 8.70 14.67 -8.35
N TYR A 164 8.12 14.91 -9.52
CA TYR A 164 6.71 14.65 -9.83
C TYR A 164 5.69 15.39 -8.94
N ARG A 165 6.10 16.37 -8.12
CA ARG A 165 5.23 17.13 -7.22
C ARG A 165 4.01 17.74 -7.93
N LYS A 166 4.17 18.17 -9.18
CA LYS A 166 3.11 18.77 -10.00
C LYS A 166 2.26 17.74 -10.77
N ARG A 167 2.68 16.48 -10.85
CA ARG A 167 1.95 15.44 -11.60
C ARG A 167 0.92 14.78 -10.71
N ARG A 168 -0.33 15.23 -10.75
CA ARG A 168 -1.43 14.70 -9.90
C ARG A 168 -1.59 13.19 -9.99
N PHE A 169 -1.48 12.62 -11.19
CA PHE A 169 -1.72 11.19 -11.48
C PHE A 169 -0.43 10.36 -11.54
N TYR A 170 0.51 10.68 -10.69
CA TYR A 170 1.73 9.89 -10.54
C TYR A 170 1.75 9.23 -9.16
N GLY A 171 1.97 7.94 -9.11
CA GLY A 171 2.02 7.15 -7.88
C GLY A 171 1.26 5.83 -8.05
N ARG A 172 1.28 5.00 -7.03
CA ARG A 172 0.59 3.72 -6.99
C ARG A 172 0.15 3.45 -5.56
N GLY A 173 -1.06 2.93 -5.40
CA GLY A 173 -1.64 2.58 -4.12
C GLY A 173 -0.88 1.50 -3.34
N ALA A 174 -0.04 0.73 -4.04
CA ALA A 174 0.76 -0.34 -3.43
C ALA A 174 1.91 0.14 -2.53
N ASN A 175 2.26 1.43 -2.55
CA ASN A 175 3.31 2.01 -1.70
C ASN A 175 3.01 3.48 -1.43
N MET A 176 2.16 3.71 -0.47
CA MET A 176 1.77 5.07 -0.08
C MET A 176 1.61 5.18 1.43
N ALA A 177 1.86 6.37 1.96
CA ALA A 177 1.66 6.64 3.37
C ALA A 177 1.18 8.07 3.63
N MET A 178 0.36 8.24 4.65
CA MET A 178 -0.24 9.52 5.01
C MET A 178 -0.77 9.54 6.43
N TRP A 179 -1.02 10.71 6.95
CA TRP A 179 -1.65 10.88 8.26
C TRP A 179 -3.09 10.40 8.26
N PHE A 180 -3.49 9.69 9.30
CA PHE A 180 -4.86 9.18 9.41
C PHE A 180 -5.90 10.31 9.46
N GLU A 181 -5.57 11.42 10.07
CA GLU A 181 -6.43 12.61 10.07
C GLU A 181 -6.75 13.12 8.65
N ASP A 182 -5.79 13.04 7.72
CA ASP A 182 -6.01 13.48 6.34
C ASP A 182 -6.87 12.49 5.56
N LEU A 183 -6.73 11.17 5.84
CA LEU A 183 -7.66 10.16 5.33
C LEU A 183 -9.10 10.41 5.82
N ARG A 184 -9.27 10.78 7.10
CA ARG A 184 -10.60 11.14 7.64
C ARG A 184 -11.19 12.39 6.98
N LYS A 185 -10.37 13.41 6.69
CA LYS A 185 -10.81 14.63 5.98
C LYS A 185 -11.37 14.32 4.59
N VAL A 186 -10.76 13.40 3.86
CA VAL A 186 -11.21 12.99 2.52
C VAL A 186 -12.21 11.84 2.54
N ASN A 187 -12.55 11.29 3.70
CA ASN A 187 -13.44 10.16 3.93
C ASN A 187 -12.91 8.80 3.43
N GLY A 188 -11.57 8.60 3.47
CA GLY A 188 -10.94 7.34 3.05
C GLY A 188 -10.99 7.09 1.54
N PHE A 189 -11.09 5.82 1.16
CA PHE A 189 -11.25 5.41 -0.25
C PHE A 189 -12.72 5.48 -0.67
N ASP A 190 -12.96 5.81 -1.93
CA ASP A 190 -14.31 5.84 -2.49
C ASP A 190 -14.78 4.42 -2.84
N GLN A 191 -15.76 3.91 -2.09
CA GLN A 191 -16.32 2.57 -2.26
C GLN A 191 -17.24 2.43 -3.47
N GLU A 192 -17.54 3.52 -4.18
CA GLU A 192 -18.25 3.48 -5.46
C GLU A 192 -17.31 3.03 -6.61
N LEU A 193 -15.99 3.02 -6.37
CA LEU A 193 -14.98 2.49 -7.29
C LEU A 193 -14.85 0.98 -7.10
N ILE A 194 -15.65 0.21 -7.85
CA ILE A 194 -15.67 -1.24 -7.85
C ILE A 194 -14.86 -1.74 -9.05
N GLY A 195 -14.05 -2.80 -8.86
CA GLY A 195 -13.15 -3.29 -9.89
C GLY A 195 -11.77 -2.64 -9.83
N TYR A 196 -10.89 -3.03 -10.75
CA TYR A 196 -9.49 -2.62 -10.74
C TYR A 196 -9.28 -1.20 -11.29
N GLY A 197 -8.60 -0.36 -10.51
CA GLY A 197 -8.04 0.92 -10.94
C GLY A 197 -8.86 2.14 -10.52
N TYR A 198 -8.18 3.28 -10.47
CA TYR A 198 -8.62 4.61 -10.10
C TYR A 198 -8.87 4.87 -8.60
N GLU A 199 -8.92 3.86 -7.71
CA GLU A 199 -9.13 4.04 -6.29
C GLU A 199 -8.01 4.85 -5.61
N ASP A 200 -6.76 4.66 -6.05
CA ASP A 200 -5.60 5.41 -5.58
C ASP A 200 -5.52 6.81 -6.20
N PHE A 201 -5.79 6.93 -7.51
CA PHE A 201 -5.79 8.23 -8.19
C PHE A 201 -6.87 9.15 -7.64
N ASP A 202 -8.04 8.61 -7.34
CA ASP A 202 -9.12 9.34 -6.71
C ASP A 202 -8.73 9.83 -5.31
N LEU A 203 -8.16 8.95 -4.48
CA LEU A 203 -7.66 9.33 -3.17
C LEU A 203 -6.62 10.45 -3.27
N PHE A 204 -5.60 10.29 -4.14
CA PHE A 204 -4.57 11.32 -4.32
C PHE A 204 -5.14 12.64 -4.80
N ASN A 205 -6.12 12.60 -5.72
CA ASN A 205 -6.77 13.81 -6.21
C ASN A 205 -7.50 14.54 -5.10
N ARG A 206 -8.25 13.82 -4.23
CA ARG A 206 -8.94 14.42 -3.08
C ARG A 206 -7.95 14.98 -2.04
N LEU A 207 -6.83 14.31 -1.78
CA LEU A 207 -5.76 14.83 -0.91
C LEU A 207 -5.16 16.13 -1.46
N PHE A 208 -4.91 16.21 -2.78
CA PHE A 208 -4.48 17.47 -3.41
C PHE A 208 -5.55 18.56 -3.31
N ASN A 209 -6.83 18.22 -3.45
CA ASN A 209 -7.93 19.19 -3.38
C ASN A 209 -8.14 19.76 -1.97
N ILE A 210 -7.70 19.08 -0.92
CA ILE A 210 -7.64 19.63 0.45
C ILE A 210 -6.33 20.32 0.78
N GLY A 211 -5.43 20.50 -0.21
CA GLY A 211 -4.20 21.27 -0.08
C GLY A 211 -2.95 20.46 0.29
N LEU A 212 -3.03 19.14 0.41
CA LEU A 212 -1.83 18.34 0.67
C LEU A 212 -0.89 18.35 -0.54
N LYS A 213 0.38 18.13 -0.24
CA LYS A 213 1.45 17.97 -1.24
C LYS A 213 1.95 16.53 -1.22
N ARG A 214 2.49 16.08 -2.35
CA ARG A 214 3.12 14.75 -2.41
C ARG A 214 4.63 14.84 -2.25
N LYS A 215 5.20 13.93 -1.44
CA LYS A 215 6.62 13.59 -1.46
C LYS A 215 6.83 12.28 -2.23
N TYR A 216 7.82 12.25 -3.10
CA TYR A 216 8.25 11.02 -3.75
C TYR A 216 9.52 10.49 -3.09
N ALA A 217 9.43 9.31 -2.50
CA ALA A 217 10.52 8.66 -1.78
C ALA A 217 11.45 7.89 -2.75
N LYS A 218 12.00 8.58 -3.77
CA LYS A 218 13.03 7.98 -4.61
C LYS A 218 14.24 7.62 -3.73
N PHE A 219 14.77 6.40 -3.88
CA PHE A 219 15.88 5.85 -3.09
C PHE A 219 15.57 5.56 -1.61
N GLN A 220 14.32 5.60 -1.21
CA GLN A 220 13.81 5.23 0.11
C GLN A 220 12.46 4.54 -0.02
N ALA A 221 11.95 3.97 1.09
CA ALA A 221 10.67 3.26 1.11
C ALA A 221 10.54 2.31 -0.08
N ILE A 222 11.54 1.43 -0.24
CA ILE A 222 11.67 0.56 -1.40
C ILE A 222 10.81 -0.69 -1.24
N GLU A 223 10.01 -0.97 -2.25
CA GLU A 223 9.26 -2.22 -2.39
C GLU A 223 9.71 -3.03 -3.61
N TYR A 224 9.65 -4.36 -3.47
CA TYR A 224 9.83 -5.31 -4.55
C TYR A 224 8.50 -5.99 -4.83
N HIS A 225 7.90 -5.65 -5.96
CA HIS A 225 6.61 -6.19 -6.35
C HIS A 225 6.76 -7.52 -7.08
N LEU A 226 6.13 -8.57 -6.56
CA LEU A 226 6.07 -9.89 -7.16
C LEU A 226 5.34 -9.82 -8.51
N PHE A 227 5.75 -10.65 -9.45
CA PHE A 227 5.13 -10.71 -10.75
C PHE A 227 3.73 -11.35 -10.65
N HIS A 228 2.77 -10.71 -11.27
CA HIS A 228 1.48 -11.30 -11.61
C HIS A 228 0.97 -10.67 -12.92
N GLU A 229 0.04 -11.34 -13.56
CA GLU A 229 -0.73 -10.77 -14.67
C GLU A 229 -1.58 -9.62 -14.14
N ARG A 230 -1.79 -8.62 -14.98
CA ARG A 230 -2.56 -7.44 -14.58
C ARG A 230 -4.00 -7.59 -15.03
N ASP A 231 -4.91 -7.20 -14.16
CA ASP A 231 -6.30 -7.02 -14.52
C ASP A 231 -6.48 -5.82 -15.46
N SER A 232 -7.53 -5.84 -16.26
CA SER A 232 -7.94 -4.71 -17.07
C SER A 232 -8.52 -3.60 -16.19
N ILE A 233 -8.18 -2.35 -16.52
CA ILE A 233 -8.73 -1.19 -15.81
C ILE A 233 -10.24 -1.11 -16.10
N CYS A 234 -11.02 -0.91 -15.03
CA CYS A 234 -12.46 -0.70 -15.13
C CYS A 234 -12.77 0.68 -15.71
N SER A 235 -13.37 0.72 -16.90
CA SER A 235 -13.73 1.97 -17.59
C SER A 235 -14.81 2.79 -16.84
N GLU A 236 -15.61 2.13 -16.02
CA GLU A 236 -16.61 2.79 -15.18
C GLU A 236 -15.95 3.58 -14.05
N ASN A 237 -14.87 3.06 -13.47
CA ASN A 237 -14.07 3.77 -12.48
C ASN A 237 -13.44 5.04 -13.07
N GLU A 238 -12.96 4.98 -14.31
CA GLU A 238 -12.44 6.15 -15.00
C GLU A 238 -13.52 7.23 -15.16
N ARG A 239 -14.70 6.84 -15.66
CA ARG A 239 -15.84 7.75 -15.82
C ARG A 239 -16.29 8.36 -14.49
N HIS A 240 -16.37 7.54 -13.43
CA HIS A 240 -16.73 8.01 -12.08
C HIS A 240 -15.70 9.02 -11.57
N PHE A 241 -14.41 8.73 -11.71
CA PHE A 241 -13.32 9.62 -11.31
C PHE A 241 -13.36 10.96 -12.06
N LEU A 242 -13.55 10.95 -13.38
CA LEU A 242 -13.55 12.14 -14.22
C LEU A 242 -14.80 13.03 -14.00
N LYS A 243 -15.91 12.47 -13.53
CA LYS A 243 -17.18 13.17 -13.30
C LYS A 243 -17.05 14.34 -12.31
N ASP A 244 -16.22 14.19 -11.27
CA ASP A 244 -15.99 15.25 -10.28
C ASP A 244 -14.56 15.25 -9.73
N MET A 245 -13.64 15.75 -10.53
CA MET A 245 -12.24 15.91 -10.15
C MET A 245 -11.98 17.01 -9.11
N LYS A 246 -12.96 17.86 -8.81
CA LYS A 246 -12.83 18.93 -7.82
C LYS A 246 -13.30 18.50 -6.42
N ARG A 247 -13.91 17.34 -6.29
CA ARG A 247 -14.39 16.85 -5.00
C ARG A 247 -13.23 16.69 -3.99
N LYS A 248 -13.52 17.04 -2.75
CA LYS A 248 -12.57 16.92 -1.62
C LYS A 248 -12.84 15.68 -0.79
N ARG A 249 -14.04 15.13 -0.89
CA ARG A 249 -14.54 14.02 -0.07
C ARG A 249 -15.38 13.08 -0.92
N CYS A 250 -15.27 11.76 -0.72
CA CYS A 250 -16.21 10.81 -1.31
C CYS A 250 -17.46 10.68 -0.43
N LYS A 251 -18.58 10.31 -1.02
CA LYS A 251 -19.84 10.07 -0.31
C LYS A 251 -19.77 8.76 0.46
N LYS A 252 -19.43 7.68 -0.21
CA LYS A 252 -19.31 6.34 0.36
C LYS A 252 -17.86 6.01 0.66
N GLY A 253 -17.44 6.11 1.92
CA GLY A 253 -16.06 5.95 2.33
C GLY A 253 -15.91 5.34 3.73
N LEU A 254 -15.10 5.96 4.59
CA LEU A 254 -14.98 5.58 6.01
C LEU A 254 -16.30 5.72 6.76
N LYS A 255 -17.09 6.73 6.37
CA LYS A 255 -18.47 6.94 6.80
C LYS A 255 -19.33 7.14 5.56
N GLU A 256 -20.59 6.73 5.61
CA GLU A 256 -21.57 7.17 4.62
C GLU A 256 -21.97 8.60 4.96
N ILE A 257 -22.07 9.44 3.91
CA ILE A 257 -22.48 10.83 4.02
C ILE A 257 -23.69 10.99 3.09
N GLU A 258 -24.81 11.36 3.66
CA GLU A 258 -26.06 11.64 2.95
C GLU A 258 -25.90 12.80 1.93
#